data_2aca674d0dd7da0097dee3a9ae4fb6dd
#
_entry.id   2aca674d0dd7da0097dee3a9ae4fb6dd
#
_cell.length_a   1.000
_cell.length_b   1.000
_cell.length_c   1.000
_cell.angle_alpha   90.00
_cell.angle_beta   90.00
_cell.angle_gamma   90.00
#
_symmetry.space_group_name_H-M   'P 1'
#
loop_
_entity.id
_entity.type
_entity.pdbx_description
1 polymer ?
#
loop_
_entity_poly.entity_id
_entity_poly.type
_entity_poly.pdbx_seq_one_letter_code
_entity_poly.pdbx_strand_id
1 'polypeptide(L)'
;MRRVVVTGMGVVSPLGRGVKHNWESLMAGKSGISRIEGVDLKDIPVMIAGQVPFGENEPDFNPDTVFAPKDQKKNDKFIMYGMAAAGDALKDAGWDAETASEEEKDRAGVMMGAGIGGLQGIYENAVSFNEFGMKKISPFFIPSVLINLISGNVSIRYGLKGPNHACVTACSTGTHAIGDAAAMIARGDADMMVAGGAESAVNVLGLAGFARMKAITSDFNDAPEKASRPWDKGRSGFVMGEGSGALVLEELEHAKKR
;
A
#
# COMPACT_ATOMS: atom_id res chain seq x y z
N MET A 1 24.26 9.35 -17.00
CA MET A 1 23.19 8.68 -16.24
C MET A 1 21.89 8.92 -16.99
N ARG A 2 21.06 7.89 -17.22
CA ARG A 2 19.77 8.02 -17.91
C ARG A 2 18.82 8.88 -17.05
N ARG A 3 17.98 9.69 -17.68
CA ARG A 3 16.98 10.50 -16.97
C ARG A 3 15.74 9.66 -16.67
N VAL A 4 15.19 9.82 -15.48
CA VAL A 4 13.99 9.09 -15.03
C VAL A 4 12.85 10.07 -14.85
N VAL A 5 11.67 9.69 -15.33
CA VAL A 5 10.43 10.48 -15.26
C VAL A 5 9.31 9.66 -14.66
N VAL A 6 8.29 10.32 -14.13
CA VAL A 6 7.04 9.68 -13.69
C VAL A 6 6.06 9.72 -14.86
N THR A 7 5.53 8.57 -15.23
CA THR A 7 4.55 8.44 -16.33
C THR A 7 3.18 7.98 -15.87
N GLY A 8 3.06 7.48 -14.65
CA GLY A 8 1.77 7.08 -14.09
C GLY A 8 1.76 7.13 -12.57
N MET A 9 0.57 7.33 -12.01
CA MET A 9 0.33 7.42 -10.58
C MET A 9 -0.92 6.66 -10.18
N GLY A 10 -0.88 6.04 -8.99
CA GLY A 10 -2.03 5.39 -8.39
C GLY A 10 -2.02 5.53 -6.88
N VAL A 11 -3.19 5.63 -6.27
CA VAL A 11 -3.34 5.83 -4.83
C VAL A 11 -4.60 5.16 -4.30
N VAL A 12 -4.45 4.56 -3.13
CA VAL A 12 -5.52 4.13 -2.22
C VAL A 12 -5.22 4.75 -0.86
N SER A 13 -6.14 5.52 -0.31
CA SER A 13 -5.95 6.24 0.94
C SER A 13 -7.22 6.28 1.78
N PRO A 14 -7.19 6.83 3.00
CA PRO A 14 -8.40 7.10 3.77
C PRO A 14 -9.39 8.07 3.14
N LEU A 15 -9.01 8.75 2.06
CA LEU A 15 -9.92 9.57 1.24
C LEU A 15 -10.58 8.77 0.12
N GLY A 16 -10.19 7.51 -0.08
CA GLY A 16 -10.67 6.65 -1.15
C GLY A 16 -9.59 6.28 -2.17
N ARG A 17 -9.99 5.64 -3.27
CA ARG A 17 -9.15 5.23 -4.40
C ARG A 17 -9.18 6.27 -5.52
N GLY A 18 -8.04 6.44 -6.18
CA GLY A 18 -7.88 7.26 -7.38
C GLY A 18 -7.25 8.63 -7.11
N VAL A 19 -6.27 8.99 -7.95
CA VAL A 19 -5.47 10.21 -7.81
C VAL A 19 -6.33 11.47 -7.88
N LYS A 20 -7.22 11.56 -8.86
CA LYS A 20 -8.09 12.73 -9.05
C LYS A 20 -8.96 12.99 -7.83
N HIS A 21 -9.66 11.95 -7.32
CA HIS A 21 -10.52 12.08 -6.16
C HIS A 21 -9.74 12.48 -4.89
N ASN A 22 -8.58 11.86 -4.68
CA ASN A 22 -7.71 12.21 -3.55
C ASN A 22 -7.25 13.66 -3.64
N TRP A 23 -6.84 14.14 -4.82
CA TRP A 23 -6.42 15.51 -5.01
C TRP A 23 -7.56 16.51 -4.76
N GLU A 24 -8.75 16.27 -5.32
CA GLU A 24 -9.95 17.10 -5.10
C GLU A 24 -10.33 17.16 -3.61
N SER A 25 -10.25 16.03 -2.90
CA SER A 25 -10.52 15.94 -1.46
C SER A 25 -9.50 16.71 -0.63
N LEU A 26 -8.21 16.62 -0.97
CA LEU A 26 -7.14 17.38 -0.32
C LEU A 26 -7.31 18.88 -0.55
N MET A 27 -7.62 19.30 -1.78
CA MET A 27 -7.88 20.72 -2.10
C MET A 27 -9.12 21.27 -1.39
N ALA A 28 -10.09 20.41 -1.10
CA ALA A 28 -11.28 20.76 -0.32
C ALA A 28 -11.05 20.73 1.20
N GLY A 29 -9.83 20.39 1.66
CA GLY A 29 -9.49 20.28 3.08
C GLY A 29 -10.18 19.14 3.83
N LYS A 30 -10.60 18.08 3.11
CA LYS A 30 -11.24 16.91 3.73
C LYS A 30 -10.24 16.09 4.53
N SER A 31 -10.63 15.65 5.72
CA SER A 31 -9.89 14.69 6.52
C SER A 31 -10.37 13.27 6.21
N GLY A 32 -9.44 12.34 6.05
CA GLY A 32 -9.74 10.89 6.00
C GLY A 32 -9.59 10.21 7.37
N ILE A 33 -9.42 10.97 8.45
CA ILE A 33 -9.32 10.44 9.81
C ILE A 33 -10.71 10.38 10.42
N SER A 34 -11.08 9.22 10.94
CA SER A 34 -12.38 8.95 11.56
C SER A 34 -12.23 8.03 12.77
N ARG A 35 -13.35 7.75 13.46
CA ARG A 35 -13.40 6.66 14.43
C ARG A 35 -13.09 5.33 13.76
N ILE A 36 -12.31 4.50 14.47
CA ILE A 36 -11.94 3.15 13.99
C ILE A 36 -13.17 2.26 13.98
N GLU A 37 -13.41 1.60 12.86
CA GLU A 37 -14.48 0.64 12.67
C GLU A 37 -13.93 -0.77 12.44
N GLY A 38 -14.67 -1.79 12.86
CA GLY A 38 -14.36 -3.20 12.59
C GLY A 38 -13.13 -3.75 13.32
N VAL A 39 -12.58 -3.04 14.31
CA VAL A 39 -11.47 -3.49 15.15
C VAL A 39 -11.91 -3.53 16.62
N ASP A 40 -11.70 -4.65 17.29
CA ASP A 40 -11.93 -4.77 18.74
C ASP A 40 -10.76 -4.10 19.47
N LEU A 41 -10.97 -2.87 19.89
CA LEU A 41 -9.94 -2.03 20.53
C LEU A 41 -9.59 -2.48 21.95
N LYS A 42 -10.43 -3.29 22.60
CA LYS A 42 -10.22 -3.73 24.00
C LYS A 42 -9.95 -2.53 24.92
N ASP A 43 -8.73 -2.49 25.50
CA ASP A 43 -8.23 -1.43 26.40
C ASP A 43 -7.30 -0.42 25.70
N ILE A 44 -7.25 -0.45 24.36
CA ILE A 44 -6.44 0.50 23.57
C ILE A 44 -7.09 1.90 23.67
N PRO A 45 -6.36 2.93 24.13
CA PRO A 45 -6.94 4.25 24.36
C PRO A 45 -7.18 5.06 23.07
N VAL A 46 -6.65 4.61 21.93
CA VAL A 46 -6.73 5.28 20.64
C VAL A 46 -7.93 4.75 19.87
N MET A 47 -8.87 5.64 19.51
CA MET A 47 -10.13 5.29 18.86
C MET A 47 -10.25 5.85 17.44
N ILE A 48 -9.18 6.45 16.91
CA ILE A 48 -9.17 7.13 15.62
C ILE A 48 -8.03 6.65 14.73
N ALA A 49 -8.30 6.57 13.43
CA ALA A 49 -7.31 6.23 12.40
C ALA A 49 -7.75 6.73 11.03
N GLY A 50 -6.86 6.71 10.07
CA GLY A 50 -7.17 6.83 8.65
C GLY A 50 -7.36 5.45 8.04
N GLN A 51 -8.58 4.91 8.05
CA GLN A 51 -8.93 3.65 7.40
C GLN A 51 -9.34 3.90 5.95
N VAL A 52 -8.95 2.98 5.05
CA VAL A 52 -9.43 3.02 3.67
C VAL A 52 -10.93 2.70 3.65
N PRO A 53 -11.77 3.55 3.06
CA PRO A 53 -13.20 3.26 2.93
C PRO A 53 -13.42 2.11 1.95
N PHE A 54 -14.23 1.12 2.36
CA PHE A 54 -14.63 -0.02 1.53
C PHE A 54 -16.06 0.17 1.03
N GLY A 55 -16.29 -0.06 -0.26
CA GLY A 55 -17.61 0.04 -0.86
C GLY A 55 -17.62 -0.46 -2.31
N GLU A 56 -18.82 -0.54 -2.89
CA GLU A 56 -19.01 -0.99 -4.27
C GLU A 56 -18.84 0.16 -5.28
N ASN A 57 -19.03 1.39 -4.85
CA ASN A 57 -19.03 2.57 -5.69
C ASN A 57 -17.76 3.41 -5.47
N GLU A 58 -17.24 4.01 -6.54
CA GLU A 58 -16.17 5.00 -6.43
C GLU A 58 -16.63 6.20 -5.55
N PRO A 59 -15.72 6.75 -4.72
CA PRO A 59 -14.28 6.49 -4.66
C PRO A 59 -13.87 5.39 -3.66
N ASP A 60 -14.80 4.64 -3.10
CA ASP A 60 -14.48 3.60 -2.11
C ASP A 60 -13.64 2.48 -2.74
N PHE A 61 -12.84 1.83 -1.92
CA PHE A 61 -12.05 0.70 -2.35
C PHE A 61 -12.92 -0.56 -2.46
N ASN A 62 -13.07 -1.06 -3.67
CA ASN A 62 -13.73 -2.35 -3.94
C ASN A 62 -12.68 -3.43 -4.20
N PRO A 63 -12.47 -4.40 -3.29
CA PRO A 63 -11.51 -5.48 -3.47
C PRO A 63 -11.83 -6.39 -4.66
N ASP A 64 -13.10 -6.51 -5.09
CA ASP A 64 -13.51 -7.33 -6.24
C ASP A 64 -12.93 -6.80 -7.56
N THR A 65 -12.58 -5.53 -7.62
CA THR A 65 -11.88 -4.93 -8.78
C THR A 65 -10.41 -5.33 -8.86
N VAL A 66 -9.86 -5.87 -7.76
CA VAL A 66 -8.45 -6.25 -7.64
C VAL A 66 -8.29 -7.77 -7.67
N PHE A 67 -9.05 -8.50 -6.88
CA PHE A 67 -8.99 -9.96 -6.79
C PHE A 67 -10.39 -10.56 -6.81
N ALA A 68 -10.55 -11.70 -7.50
CA ALA A 68 -11.77 -12.49 -7.35
C ALA A 68 -11.98 -12.86 -5.85
N PRO A 69 -13.22 -12.97 -5.36
CA PRO A 69 -13.50 -13.19 -3.93
C PRO A 69 -12.77 -14.38 -3.31
N LYS A 70 -12.54 -15.46 -4.08
CA LYS A 70 -11.78 -16.64 -3.63
C LYS A 70 -10.29 -16.34 -3.40
N ASP A 71 -9.74 -15.35 -4.08
CA ASP A 71 -8.31 -14.99 -4.02
C ASP A 71 -8.05 -13.87 -3.01
N GLN A 72 -9.05 -13.09 -2.63
CA GLN A 72 -8.93 -12.07 -1.57
C GLN A 72 -8.49 -12.70 -0.25
N LYS A 73 -9.02 -13.87 0.11
CA LYS A 73 -8.66 -14.61 1.33
C LYS A 73 -7.20 -15.10 1.35
N LYS A 74 -6.50 -15.00 0.22
CA LYS A 74 -5.08 -15.41 0.08
C LYS A 74 -4.12 -14.22 0.18
N ASN A 75 -4.64 -13.01 0.33
CA ASN A 75 -3.85 -11.79 0.34
C ASN A 75 -4.31 -10.89 1.50
N ASP A 76 -3.36 -10.43 2.30
CA ASP A 76 -3.64 -9.39 3.31
C ASP A 76 -4.01 -8.07 2.63
N LYS A 77 -4.68 -7.18 3.36
CA LYS A 77 -5.16 -5.88 2.84
C LYS A 77 -4.04 -5.05 2.21
N PHE A 78 -2.83 -5.03 2.80
CA PHE A 78 -1.73 -4.24 2.24
C PHE A 78 -1.37 -4.68 0.81
N ILE A 79 -1.44 -5.99 0.51
CA ILE A 79 -1.24 -6.51 -0.85
C ILE A 79 -2.36 -6.03 -1.77
N MET A 80 -3.61 -6.06 -1.30
CA MET A 80 -4.75 -5.60 -2.10
C MET A 80 -4.66 -4.10 -2.42
N TYR A 81 -4.29 -3.27 -1.45
CA TYR A 81 -4.05 -1.84 -1.65
C TYR A 81 -2.90 -1.60 -2.64
N GLY A 82 -1.78 -2.32 -2.46
CA GLY A 82 -0.62 -2.25 -3.35
C GLY A 82 -0.96 -2.60 -4.79
N MET A 83 -1.73 -3.67 -4.98
CA MET A 83 -2.19 -4.11 -6.31
C MET A 83 -3.13 -3.10 -6.97
N ALA A 84 -4.02 -2.47 -6.19
CA ALA A 84 -4.93 -1.45 -6.72
C ALA A 84 -4.16 -0.20 -7.17
N ALA A 85 -3.29 0.32 -6.31
CA ALA A 85 -2.49 1.50 -6.63
C ALA A 85 -1.53 1.24 -7.82
N ALA A 86 -0.88 0.08 -7.85
CA ALA A 86 0.00 -0.30 -8.96
C ALA A 86 -0.78 -0.45 -10.28
N GLY A 87 -1.97 -1.06 -10.24
CA GLY A 87 -2.83 -1.20 -11.43
C GLY A 87 -3.30 0.15 -11.97
N ASP A 88 -3.70 1.08 -11.08
CA ASP A 88 -4.09 2.43 -11.47
C ASP A 88 -2.91 3.21 -12.06
N ALA A 89 -1.71 3.09 -11.46
CA ALA A 89 -0.49 3.70 -11.97
C ALA A 89 -0.09 3.18 -13.36
N LEU A 90 -0.17 1.86 -13.57
CA LEU A 90 0.11 1.24 -14.87
C LEU A 90 -0.90 1.67 -15.94
N LYS A 91 -2.18 1.74 -15.58
CA LYS A 91 -3.23 2.25 -16.45
C LYS A 91 -3.00 3.71 -16.84
N ASP A 92 -2.66 4.56 -15.87
CA ASP A 92 -2.33 5.98 -16.09
C ASP A 92 -1.10 6.13 -16.98
N ALA A 93 -0.10 5.27 -16.80
CA ALA A 93 1.08 5.19 -17.66
C ALA A 93 0.79 4.61 -19.06
N GLY A 94 -0.38 4.06 -19.33
CA GLY A 94 -0.71 3.42 -20.61
C GLY A 94 -0.03 2.07 -20.84
N TRP A 95 0.40 1.37 -19.77
CA TRP A 95 0.93 0.01 -19.87
C TRP A 95 -0.17 -0.98 -20.16
N ASP A 96 0.05 -1.81 -21.19
CA ASP A 96 -0.82 -2.93 -21.54
C ASP A 96 0.01 -4.20 -21.71
N ALA A 97 -0.19 -5.16 -20.82
CA ALA A 97 0.52 -6.44 -20.83
C ALA A 97 0.19 -7.33 -22.05
N GLU A 98 -0.96 -7.11 -22.72
CA GLU A 98 -1.38 -7.90 -23.88
C GLU A 98 -0.65 -7.42 -25.14
N THR A 99 -0.38 -6.13 -25.23
CA THR A 99 0.28 -5.52 -26.41
C THR A 99 1.78 -5.33 -26.25
N ALA A 100 2.29 -5.29 -24.99
CA ALA A 100 3.71 -5.16 -24.71
C ALA A 100 4.50 -6.36 -25.27
N SER A 101 5.62 -6.08 -25.93
CA SER A 101 6.55 -7.11 -26.40
C SER A 101 7.25 -7.82 -25.24
N GLU A 102 7.80 -9.00 -25.48
CA GLU A 102 8.56 -9.73 -24.46
C GLU A 102 9.81 -8.92 -24.00
N GLU A 103 10.46 -8.18 -24.91
CA GLU A 103 11.58 -7.31 -24.56
C GLU A 103 11.15 -6.19 -23.62
N GLU A 104 10.02 -5.53 -23.86
CA GLU A 104 9.46 -4.51 -22.94
C GLU A 104 9.13 -5.11 -21.59
N LYS A 105 8.53 -6.29 -21.54
CA LYS A 105 8.22 -7.01 -20.29
C LYS A 105 9.49 -7.34 -19.50
N ASP A 106 10.54 -7.81 -20.17
CA ASP A 106 11.82 -8.17 -19.54
C ASP A 106 12.56 -6.94 -19.00
N ARG A 107 12.23 -5.74 -19.52
CA ARG A 107 12.80 -4.45 -19.11
C ARG A 107 11.89 -3.67 -18.15
N ALA A 108 10.71 -4.21 -17.81
CA ALA A 108 9.74 -3.61 -16.89
C ALA A 108 9.73 -4.35 -15.55
N GLY A 109 10.04 -3.67 -14.46
CA GLY A 109 10.17 -4.27 -13.13
C GLY A 109 9.22 -3.69 -12.09
N VAL A 110 9.32 -4.23 -10.87
CA VAL A 110 8.49 -3.82 -9.72
C VAL A 110 9.33 -3.72 -8.45
N MET A 111 9.16 -2.63 -7.72
CA MET A 111 9.69 -2.44 -6.37
C MET A 111 8.62 -1.80 -5.47
N MET A 112 7.79 -2.61 -4.87
CA MET A 112 6.77 -2.19 -3.91
C MET A 112 7.07 -2.80 -2.54
N GLY A 113 7.07 -1.97 -1.50
CA GLY A 113 7.38 -2.43 -0.15
C GLY A 113 6.29 -2.11 0.87
N ALA A 114 6.49 -2.58 2.09
CA ALA A 114 5.68 -2.25 3.27
C ALA A 114 6.58 -2.17 4.50
N GLY A 115 6.22 -1.37 5.48
CA GLY A 115 7.01 -1.22 6.70
C GLY A 115 6.85 -2.39 7.66
N ILE A 116 5.64 -2.98 7.70
CA ILE A 116 5.28 -4.10 8.58
C ILE A 116 4.71 -5.26 7.77
N GLY A 117 3.88 -4.99 6.77
CA GLY A 117 3.23 -6.00 5.93
C GLY A 117 2.04 -6.66 6.60
N GLY A 118 1.88 -7.98 6.45
CA GLY A 118 0.70 -8.73 6.86
C GLY A 118 0.55 -8.96 8.37
N LEU A 119 0.65 -7.90 9.20
CA LEU A 119 0.59 -7.98 10.66
C LEU A 119 -0.72 -8.62 11.16
N GLN A 120 -1.86 -8.29 10.53
CA GLN A 120 -3.16 -8.87 10.88
C GLN A 120 -3.16 -10.38 10.62
N GLY A 121 -2.71 -10.81 9.44
CA GLY A 121 -2.64 -12.23 9.09
C GLY A 121 -1.69 -13.02 10.00
N ILE A 122 -0.56 -12.41 10.39
CA ILE A 122 0.38 -13.03 11.36
C ILE A 122 -0.31 -13.22 12.71
N TYR A 123 -0.96 -12.18 13.22
CA TYR A 123 -1.67 -12.23 14.50
C TYR A 123 -2.79 -13.29 14.51
N GLU A 124 -3.66 -13.29 13.52
CA GLU A 124 -4.78 -14.23 13.43
C GLU A 124 -4.31 -15.69 13.34
N ASN A 125 -3.28 -15.96 12.54
CA ASN A 125 -2.74 -17.32 12.44
C ASN A 125 -1.98 -17.73 13.70
N ALA A 126 -1.30 -16.82 14.42
CA ALA A 126 -0.66 -17.11 15.68
C ALA A 126 -1.68 -17.47 16.77
N VAL A 127 -2.77 -16.73 16.89
CA VAL A 127 -3.88 -17.02 17.82
C VAL A 127 -4.52 -18.34 17.46
N SER A 128 -4.84 -18.57 16.18
CA SER A 128 -5.46 -19.80 15.69
C SER A 128 -4.59 -21.02 15.96
N PHE A 129 -3.25 -20.89 15.78
CA PHE A 129 -2.32 -21.96 16.08
C PHE A 129 -2.29 -22.29 17.58
N ASN A 130 -2.26 -21.25 18.42
CA ASN A 130 -2.22 -21.44 19.88
C ASN A 130 -3.49 -22.13 20.42
N GLU A 131 -4.66 -21.81 19.85
CA GLU A 131 -5.95 -22.36 20.32
C GLU A 131 -6.29 -23.72 19.70
N PHE A 132 -5.97 -23.93 18.41
CA PHE A 132 -6.49 -25.05 17.63
C PHE A 132 -5.40 -25.87 16.93
N GLY A 133 -4.14 -25.48 17.01
CA GLY A 133 -2.99 -26.17 16.42
C GLY A 133 -2.88 -26.02 14.90
N MET A 134 -1.90 -26.71 14.31
CA MET A 134 -1.48 -26.60 12.92
C MET A 134 -2.62 -26.73 11.89
N LYS A 135 -3.61 -27.58 12.14
CA LYS A 135 -4.71 -27.83 11.19
C LYS A 135 -5.58 -26.63 10.88
N LYS A 136 -5.53 -25.58 11.71
CA LYS A 136 -6.29 -24.33 11.53
C LYS A 136 -5.48 -23.22 10.91
N ILE A 137 -4.19 -23.41 10.69
CA ILE A 137 -3.36 -22.44 9.95
C ILE A 137 -3.80 -22.41 8.48
N SER A 138 -3.96 -21.23 7.94
CA SER A 138 -4.26 -21.06 6.52
C SER A 138 -3.12 -21.61 5.65
N PRO A 139 -3.38 -22.43 4.63
CA PRO A 139 -2.34 -22.86 3.68
C PRO A 139 -1.75 -21.68 2.89
N PHE A 140 -2.42 -20.53 2.88
CA PHE A 140 -1.96 -19.30 2.25
C PHE A 140 -1.32 -18.33 3.24
N PHE A 141 -1.17 -18.71 4.52
CA PHE A 141 -0.63 -17.82 5.56
C PHE A 141 0.67 -17.16 5.13
N ILE A 142 1.70 -17.94 4.80
CA ILE A 142 3.00 -17.36 4.46
C ILE A 142 2.92 -16.42 3.25
N PRO A 143 2.41 -16.83 2.07
CA PRO A 143 2.34 -15.91 0.94
C PRO A 143 1.42 -14.70 1.16
N SER A 144 0.41 -14.78 2.04
CA SER A 144 -0.48 -13.66 2.30
C SER A 144 0.15 -12.53 3.12
N VAL A 145 1.24 -12.80 3.86
CA VAL A 145 1.82 -11.82 4.80
C VAL A 145 3.19 -11.29 4.38
N LEU A 146 3.84 -11.91 3.40
CA LEU A 146 5.17 -11.51 2.96
C LEU A 146 5.14 -10.21 2.16
N ILE A 147 6.02 -9.28 2.52
CA ILE A 147 6.05 -7.92 1.97
C ILE A 147 6.34 -7.91 0.46
N ASN A 148 7.26 -8.77 -0.01
CA ASN A 148 7.61 -8.84 -1.43
C ASN A 148 6.48 -9.38 -2.32
N LEU A 149 5.39 -9.88 -1.74
CA LEU A 149 4.26 -10.41 -2.51
C LEU A 149 3.39 -9.33 -3.15
N ILE A 150 3.52 -8.04 -2.75
CA ILE A 150 2.97 -6.95 -3.56
C ILE A 150 3.68 -6.96 -4.92
N SER A 151 5.00 -6.88 -4.93
CA SER A 151 5.81 -6.89 -6.16
C SER A 151 5.57 -8.15 -6.98
N GLY A 152 5.52 -9.32 -6.34
CA GLY A 152 5.27 -10.60 -7.00
C GLY A 152 3.91 -10.65 -7.68
N ASN A 153 2.83 -10.24 -7.02
CA ASN A 153 1.48 -10.23 -7.59
C ASN A 153 1.33 -9.21 -8.73
N VAL A 154 1.93 -8.01 -8.59
CA VAL A 154 1.95 -6.99 -9.66
C VAL A 154 2.68 -7.54 -10.89
N SER A 155 3.86 -8.12 -10.71
CA SER A 155 4.66 -8.74 -11.77
C SER A 155 3.84 -9.80 -12.53
N ILE A 156 3.24 -10.74 -11.83
CA ILE A 156 2.45 -11.83 -12.43
C ILE A 156 1.25 -11.29 -13.20
N ARG A 157 0.51 -10.34 -12.62
CA ARG A 157 -0.72 -9.82 -13.22
C ARG A 157 -0.47 -8.99 -14.46
N TYR A 158 0.57 -8.15 -14.44
CA TYR A 158 0.82 -7.16 -15.50
C TYR A 158 2.00 -7.53 -16.40
N GLY A 159 2.53 -8.76 -16.27
CA GLY A 159 3.57 -9.30 -17.14
C GLY A 159 4.92 -8.59 -17.01
N LEU A 160 5.25 -8.03 -15.81
CA LEU A 160 6.48 -7.30 -15.58
C LEU A 160 7.58 -8.28 -15.17
N LYS A 161 8.53 -8.57 -16.07
CA LYS A 161 9.53 -9.63 -15.92
C LYS A 161 10.93 -9.13 -15.56
N GLY A 162 11.10 -7.81 -15.49
CA GLY A 162 12.36 -7.16 -15.07
C GLY A 162 12.64 -7.32 -13.56
N PRO A 163 13.50 -6.47 -12.96
CA PRO A 163 13.83 -6.56 -11.54
C PRO A 163 12.59 -6.59 -10.65
N ASN A 164 12.53 -7.54 -9.72
CA ASN A 164 11.38 -7.74 -8.84
C ASN A 164 11.83 -8.03 -7.42
N HIS A 165 11.68 -7.05 -6.54
CA HIS A 165 11.92 -7.21 -5.11
C HIS A 165 11.22 -6.12 -4.30
N ALA A 166 11.43 -6.10 -2.98
CA ALA A 166 10.88 -5.11 -2.08
C ALA A 166 11.95 -4.63 -1.11
N CYS A 167 11.85 -3.39 -0.67
CA CYS A 167 12.59 -2.89 0.49
C CYS A 167 11.68 -2.80 1.71
N VAL A 168 12.28 -2.77 2.89
CA VAL A 168 11.62 -2.63 4.19
C VAL A 168 12.42 -1.67 5.04
N THR A 169 11.95 -0.43 5.15
CA THR A 169 12.61 0.64 5.91
C THR A 169 11.61 1.45 6.73
N ALA A 170 10.67 0.72 7.36
CA ALA A 170 9.58 1.29 8.15
C ALA A 170 8.79 2.36 7.35
N CYS A 171 8.48 3.51 7.95
CA CYS A 171 7.71 4.59 7.31
C CYS A 171 8.37 5.18 6.04
N SER A 172 9.66 4.94 5.83
CA SER A 172 10.42 5.41 4.65
C SER A 172 10.40 4.44 3.47
N THR A 173 9.79 3.27 3.61
CA THR A 173 9.81 2.18 2.63
C THR A 173 9.39 2.64 1.22
N GLY A 174 8.24 3.32 1.11
CA GLY A 174 7.75 3.79 -0.19
C GLY A 174 8.71 4.77 -0.87
N THR A 175 9.31 5.67 -0.09
CA THR A 175 10.31 6.63 -0.61
C THR A 175 11.59 5.93 -1.07
N HIS A 176 12.09 4.95 -0.31
CA HIS A 176 13.26 4.16 -0.69
C HIS A 176 12.98 3.31 -1.94
N ALA A 177 11.81 2.67 -2.02
CA ALA A 177 11.40 1.92 -3.20
C ALA A 177 11.46 2.77 -4.48
N ILE A 178 10.94 4.01 -4.42
CA ILE A 178 10.97 4.96 -5.53
C ILE A 178 12.42 5.34 -5.89
N GLY A 179 13.25 5.65 -4.88
CA GLY A 179 14.65 6.02 -5.09
C GLY A 179 15.49 4.90 -5.69
N ASP A 180 15.34 3.68 -5.18
CA ASP A 180 16.08 2.50 -5.65
C ASP A 180 15.63 2.10 -7.06
N ALA A 181 14.32 2.13 -7.35
CA ALA A 181 13.79 1.89 -8.69
C ALA A 181 14.30 2.92 -9.70
N ALA A 182 14.32 4.21 -9.33
CA ALA A 182 14.91 5.27 -10.17
C ALA A 182 16.39 5.01 -10.42
N ALA A 183 17.14 4.58 -9.41
CA ALA A 183 18.57 4.25 -9.57
C ALA A 183 18.78 3.05 -10.51
N MET A 184 17.93 2.02 -10.46
CA MET A 184 17.97 0.88 -11.40
C MET A 184 17.76 1.34 -12.84
N ILE A 185 16.72 2.17 -13.08
CA ILE A 185 16.49 2.73 -14.41
C ILE A 185 17.68 3.58 -14.87
N ALA A 186 18.21 4.44 -13.99
CA ALA A 186 19.34 5.32 -14.32
C ALA A 186 20.61 4.54 -14.69
N ARG A 187 20.84 3.36 -14.09
CA ARG A 187 21.96 2.46 -14.42
C ARG A 187 21.70 1.61 -15.67
N GLY A 188 20.46 1.47 -16.12
CA GLY A 188 20.08 0.65 -17.26
C GLY A 188 19.66 -0.78 -16.92
N ASP A 189 19.39 -1.08 -15.65
CA ASP A 189 18.91 -2.40 -15.21
C ASP A 189 17.48 -2.66 -15.68
N ALA A 190 16.67 -1.59 -15.81
CA ALA A 190 15.30 -1.59 -16.34
C ALA A 190 15.04 -0.33 -17.16
N ASP A 191 13.98 -0.32 -17.94
CA ASP A 191 13.48 0.86 -18.66
C ASP A 191 12.23 1.45 -18.01
N MET A 192 11.48 0.60 -17.32
CA MET A 192 10.29 0.98 -16.54
C MET A 192 10.27 0.24 -15.19
N MET A 193 9.82 0.90 -14.13
CA MET A 193 9.61 0.30 -12.82
C MET A 193 8.32 0.81 -12.18
N VAL A 194 7.50 -0.10 -11.67
CA VAL A 194 6.44 0.25 -10.71
C VAL A 194 7.07 0.33 -9.33
N ALA A 195 6.95 1.46 -8.65
CA ALA A 195 7.58 1.67 -7.36
C ALA A 195 6.66 2.37 -6.36
N GLY A 196 6.76 1.99 -5.10
CA GLY A 196 5.95 2.61 -4.04
C GLY A 196 5.86 1.78 -2.78
N GLY A 197 4.79 1.97 -2.03
CA GLY A 197 4.56 1.25 -0.79
C GLY A 197 3.08 1.10 -0.45
N ALA A 198 2.79 0.12 0.40
CA ALA A 198 1.46 -0.13 0.94
C ALA A 198 1.53 -0.59 2.39
N GLU A 199 0.54 -0.22 3.20
CA GLU A 199 0.44 -0.66 4.59
C GLU A 199 -1.02 -0.81 5.03
N SER A 200 -1.29 -1.77 5.92
CA SER A 200 -2.61 -2.00 6.54
C SER A 200 -2.50 -2.28 8.03
N ALA A 201 -1.81 -1.39 8.75
CA ALA A 201 -1.48 -1.59 10.16
C ALA A 201 -2.59 -1.13 11.14
N VAL A 202 -3.75 -0.66 10.66
CA VAL A 202 -4.91 -0.32 11.50
C VAL A 202 -5.62 -1.60 11.94
N ASN A 203 -4.97 -2.32 12.85
CA ASN A 203 -5.45 -3.54 13.48
C ASN A 203 -5.08 -3.54 14.97
N VAL A 204 -5.64 -4.47 15.74
CA VAL A 204 -5.49 -4.50 17.20
C VAL A 204 -4.03 -4.52 17.63
N LEU A 205 -3.19 -5.35 16.98
CA LEU A 205 -1.78 -5.48 17.38
C LEU A 205 -0.95 -4.26 16.97
N GLY A 206 -1.19 -3.70 15.78
CA GLY A 206 -0.55 -2.46 15.32
C GLY A 206 -0.89 -1.27 16.22
N LEU A 207 -2.18 -1.08 16.50
CA LEU A 207 -2.64 -0.01 17.40
C LEU A 207 -2.08 -0.18 18.81
N ALA A 208 -2.14 -1.39 19.39
CA ALA A 208 -1.60 -1.68 20.72
C ALA A 208 -0.09 -1.39 20.82
N GLY A 209 0.67 -1.82 19.81
CA GLY A 209 2.12 -1.61 19.76
C GLY A 209 2.49 -0.13 19.75
N PHE A 210 1.90 0.66 18.87
CA PHE A 210 2.18 2.09 18.77
C PHE A 210 1.59 2.89 19.95
N ALA A 211 0.42 2.50 20.49
CA ALA A 211 -0.13 3.11 21.69
C ALA A 211 0.77 2.85 22.91
N ARG A 212 1.31 1.62 23.05
CA ARG A 212 2.23 1.26 24.14
C ARG A 212 3.53 2.07 24.10
N MET A 213 3.99 2.42 22.91
CA MET A 213 5.14 3.32 22.70
C MET A 213 4.81 4.79 22.95
N LYS A 214 3.53 5.14 23.15
CA LYS A 214 3.04 6.52 23.19
C LYS A 214 3.36 7.32 21.91
N ALA A 215 3.38 6.64 20.78
CA ALA A 215 3.71 7.25 19.49
C ALA A 215 2.47 7.80 18.75
N ILE A 216 1.29 7.22 19.00
CA ILE A 216 0.01 7.64 18.41
C ILE A 216 -0.84 8.41 19.42
N THR A 217 -1.61 9.39 18.93
CA THR A 217 -2.44 10.26 19.76
C THR A 217 -3.73 9.59 20.20
N SER A 218 -4.11 9.81 21.47
CA SER A 218 -5.44 9.50 22.02
C SER A 218 -6.22 10.76 22.43
N ASP A 219 -5.61 11.94 22.32
CA ASP A 219 -6.17 13.19 22.85
C ASP A 219 -7.30 13.77 21.98
N PHE A 220 -7.45 13.26 20.74
CA PHE A 220 -8.39 13.77 19.75
C PHE A 220 -9.45 12.74 19.35
N ASN A 221 -9.75 11.76 20.20
CA ASN A 221 -10.77 10.75 19.91
C ASN A 221 -12.16 11.32 19.60
N ASP A 222 -12.50 12.50 20.15
CA ASP A 222 -13.77 13.18 19.93
C ASP A 222 -13.71 14.28 18.84
N ALA A 223 -12.54 14.48 18.22
CA ALA A 223 -12.32 15.43 17.14
C ALA A 223 -11.29 14.90 16.14
N PRO A 224 -11.60 13.76 15.45
CA PRO A 224 -10.65 13.04 14.59
C PRO A 224 -9.99 13.92 13.53
N GLU A 225 -10.76 14.83 12.92
CA GLU A 225 -10.32 15.75 11.87
C GLU A 225 -9.22 16.74 12.33
N LYS A 226 -9.05 16.89 13.64
CA LYS A 226 -8.05 17.78 14.26
C LYS A 226 -6.82 17.05 14.81
N ALA A 227 -6.81 15.72 14.73
CA ALA A 227 -5.82 14.87 15.39
C ALA A 227 -4.42 14.96 14.76
N SER A 228 -4.34 14.95 13.42
CA SER A 228 -3.07 15.07 12.71
C SER A 228 -2.66 16.54 12.62
N ARG A 229 -1.69 16.93 13.46
CA ARG A 229 -1.24 18.32 13.62
C ARG A 229 0.28 18.41 13.85
N PRO A 230 1.11 17.96 12.90
CA PRO A 230 2.55 17.74 13.13
C PRO A 230 3.33 19.00 13.47
N TRP A 231 2.89 20.19 13.06
CA TRP A 231 3.55 21.46 13.31
C TRP A 231 2.97 22.25 14.49
N ASP A 232 1.89 21.74 15.10
CA ASP A 232 1.20 22.40 16.19
C ASP A 232 1.91 22.15 17.54
N LYS A 233 1.89 23.15 18.42
CA LYS A 233 2.45 23.04 19.79
C LYS A 233 1.69 22.00 20.62
N GLY A 234 0.39 21.84 20.39
CA GLY A 234 -0.49 20.85 21.05
C GLY A 234 -0.50 19.47 20.40
N ARG A 235 0.47 19.13 19.54
CA ARG A 235 0.57 17.76 19.00
C ARG A 235 0.89 16.76 20.10
N SER A 236 0.30 15.57 20.02
CA SER A 236 0.46 14.51 21.04
C SER A 236 0.76 13.12 20.44
N GLY A 237 1.23 13.08 19.22
CA GLY A 237 1.56 11.86 18.50
C GLY A 237 1.04 11.89 17.07
N PHE A 238 1.29 10.83 16.30
CA PHE A 238 0.73 10.72 14.96
C PHE A 238 -0.63 9.99 14.98
N VAL A 239 -1.36 10.03 13.88
CA VAL A 239 -2.57 9.21 13.64
C VAL A 239 -2.19 8.10 12.69
N MET A 240 -2.47 6.85 13.06
CA MET A 240 -2.22 5.70 12.19
C MET A 240 -3.11 5.77 10.96
N GLY A 241 -2.54 5.49 9.79
CA GLY A 241 -3.25 5.37 8.53
C GLY A 241 -2.92 4.08 7.80
N GLU A 242 -3.73 3.74 6.82
CA GLU A 242 -3.49 2.64 5.89
C GLU A 242 -3.71 3.09 4.46
N GLY A 243 -3.21 2.32 3.50
CA GLY A 243 -3.33 2.63 2.08
C GLY A 243 -2.12 2.24 1.26
N SER A 244 -2.03 2.79 0.06
CA SER A 244 -0.92 2.58 -0.88
C SER A 244 -0.74 3.76 -1.82
N GLY A 245 0.50 4.03 -2.20
CA GLY A 245 0.86 4.88 -3.31
C GLY A 245 1.84 4.17 -4.24
N ALA A 246 1.60 4.26 -5.54
CA ALA A 246 2.46 3.69 -6.56
C ALA A 246 2.73 4.70 -7.68
N LEU A 247 3.97 4.71 -8.17
CA LEU A 247 4.41 5.46 -9.35
C LEU A 247 4.90 4.48 -10.41
N VAL A 248 4.65 4.79 -11.67
CA VAL A 248 5.40 4.24 -12.79
C VAL A 248 6.53 5.21 -13.11
N LEU A 249 7.75 4.71 -12.99
CA LEU A 249 8.99 5.41 -13.33
C LEU A 249 9.50 4.87 -14.66
N GLU A 250 9.92 5.74 -15.56
CA GLU A 250 10.46 5.35 -16.86
C GLU A 250 11.70 6.13 -17.24
N GLU A 251 12.52 5.51 -18.05
CA GLU A 251 13.58 6.22 -18.78
C GLU A 251 12.95 7.21 -19.76
N LEU A 252 13.47 8.44 -19.79
CA LEU A 252 12.86 9.55 -20.52
C LEU A 252 12.68 9.27 -22.02
N GLU A 253 13.70 8.73 -22.70
CA GLU A 253 13.61 8.47 -24.14
C GLU A 253 12.74 7.25 -24.46
N HIS A 254 12.65 6.29 -23.53
CA HIS A 254 11.69 5.20 -23.57
C HIS A 254 10.25 5.76 -23.48
N ALA A 255 9.97 6.60 -22.49
CA ALA A 255 8.64 7.21 -22.29
C ALA A 255 8.17 8.07 -23.47
N LYS A 256 9.11 8.72 -24.20
CA LYS A 256 8.76 9.53 -25.39
C LYS A 256 8.43 8.71 -26.64
N LYS A 257 8.86 7.46 -26.69
CA LYS A 257 8.70 6.59 -27.87
C LYS A 257 7.36 5.88 -27.91
N ARG A 258 6.74 5.67 -26.75
CA ARG A 258 5.47 4.99 -26.60
C ARG A 258 4.28 5.90 -26.36
#